data_a44c2a782a65c4779a7f695fac0e1202
#
_entry.id   a44c2a782a65c4779a7f695fac0e1202
#
_cell.length_a   1.000
_cell.length_b   1.000
_cell.length_c   1.000
_cell.angle_alpha   90.00
_cell.angle_beta   90.00
_cell.angle_gamma   90.00
#
_symmetry.space_group_name_H-M   'P 1'
#
loop_
_entity.id
_entity.type
_entity.pdbx_description
1 polymer ?
#
loop_
_entity_poly.entity_id
_entity_poly.type
_entity_poly.pdbx_seq_one_letter_code
_entity_poly.pdbx_strand_id
1 'polypeptide(L)' 'MDKFSAYFENEVLRKRPYLTKEICIRVVKNPLKREIQPDGRIRFWGRVEEFGGKYLRVVILEDEIL' A
#
# COMPACT_ATOMS: atom_id res chain seq x y z
N MET A 1 11.69 3.55 3.91
CA MET A 1 10.47 3.68 3.10
C MET A 1 9.18 3.53 3.92
N ASP A 2 9.16 4.07 5.11
CA ASP A 2 7.99 3.93 5.98
C ASP A 2 7.21 5.24 6.06
N LYS A 3 7.22 5.98 4.96
CA LYS A 3 6.58 7.27 4.86
C LYS A 3 5.20 7.15 4.25
N PHE A 4 4.21 7.72 4.90
CA PHE A 4 2.83 7.71 4.43
C PHE A 4 2.39 9.13 4.13
N SER A 5 1.65 9.30 3.04
CA SER A 5 1.13 10.62 2.70
C SER A 5 0.05 11.04 3.68
N ALA A 6 -0.17 12.36 3.78
CA ALA A 6 -1.26 12.87 4.61
C ALA A 6 -2.61 12.35 4.11
N TYR A 7 -2.76 12.20 2.79
CA TYR A 7 -3.97 11.62 2.22
C TYR A 7 -4.21 10.21 2.73
N PHE A 8 -3.17 9.37 2.73
CA PHE A 8 -3.28 8.01 3.21
C PHE A 8 -3.71 7.97 4.67
N GLU A 9 -3.06 8.76 5.53
CA GLU A 9 -3.36 8.76 6.95
C GLU A 9 -4.74 9.34 7.27
N ASN A 10 -5.13 10.42 6.59
CA ASN A 10 -6.37 11.12 6.91
C ASN A 10 -7.60 10.55 6.20
N GLU A 11 -7.43 9.97 5.02
CA GLU A 11 -8.57 9.50 4.22
C GLU A 11 -8.61 7.98 4.10
N VAL A 12 -7.51 7.36 3.70
CA VAL A 12 -7.51 5.93 3.39
C VAL A 12 -7.70 5.11 4.67
N LEU A 13 -6.91 5.38 5.70
CA LEU A 13 -7.01 4.64 6.96
C LEU A 13 -8.35 4.88 7.65
N ARG A 14 -8.88 6.10 7.56
CA ARG A 14 -10.17 6.42 8.17
C ARG A 14 -11.31 5.66 7.52
N LYS A 15 -11.30 5.57 6.18
CA LYS A 15 -12.36 4.89 5.44
C LYS A 15 -12.23 3.37 5.47
N ARG A 16 -11.03 2.88 5.75
CA ARG A 16 -10.75 1.45 5.76
C ARG A 16 -10.08 1.06 7.08
N PRO A 17 -10.85 0.99 8.18
CA PRO A 17 -10.28 0.74 9.51
C PRO A 17 -9.60 -0.62 9.66
N TYR A 18 -9.90 -1.58 8.77
CA TYR A 18 -9.22 -2.88 8.76
C TYR A 18 -7.81 -2.79 8.22
N LEU A 19 -7.47 -1.71 7.52
CA LEU A 19 -6.16 -1.52 6.92
C LEU A 19 -5.21 -0.90 7.94
N THR A 20 -3.99 -1.45 8.04
CA THR A 20 -2.96 -0.91 8.93
C THR A 20 -1.72 -0.54 8.12
N LYS A 21 -0.92 0.37 8.69
CA LYS A 21 0.36 0.75 8.06
C LYS A 21 1.28 -0.45 7.94
N GLU A 22 1.26 -1.35 8.94
CA GLU A 22 2.11 -2.54 8.93
C GLU A 22 1.78 -3.47 7.77
N ILE A 23 0.50 -3.65 7.46
CA ILE A 23 0.07 -4.46 6.33
C ILE A 23 0.57 -3.85 5.02
N CYS A 24 0.45 -2.54 4.87
CA CYS A 24 0.92 -1.85 3.67
C CYS A 24 2.43 -2.00 3.51
N ILE A 25 3.19 -1.84 4.58
CA ILE A 25 4.64 -2.00 4.55
C ILE A 25 5.00 -3.43 4.17
N ARG A 26 4.30 -4.41 4.70
CA ARG A 26 4.54 -5.82 4.37
C ARG A 26 4.33 -6.10 2.89
N VAL A 27 3.28 -5.52 2.30
CA VAL A 27 3.02 -5.67 0.86
C VAL A 27 4.14 -5.04 0.04
N VAL A 28 4.62 -3.86 0.44
CA VAL A 28 5.69 -3.17 -0.28
C VAL A 28 7.01 -3.95 -0.19
N LYS A 29 7.30 -4.53 0.96
CA LYS A 29 8.55 -5.28 1.15
C LYS A 29 8.56 -6.65 0.46
N ASN A 30 7.38 -7.26 0.31
CA ASN A 30 7.27 -8.62 -0.22
C ASN A 30 6.11 -8.72 -1.21
N PRO A 31 6.13 -7.95 -2.31
CA PRO A 31 5.01 -7.95 -3.24
C PRO A 31 5.01 -9.20 -4.11
N LEU A 32 3.83 -9.66 -4.49
CA LEU A 32 3.68 -10.68 -5.51
C LEU A 32 3.89 -10.10 -6.90
N LYS A 33 3.56 -8.82 -7.07
CA LYS A 33 3.71 -8.12 -8.33
C LYS A 33 4.04 -6.66 -8.06
N ARG A 34 4.88 -6.08 -8.92
CA ARG A 34 5.23 -4.66 -8.87
C ARG A 34 5.13 -4.09 -10.28
N GLU A 35 4.55 -2.91 -10.40
CA GLU A 35 4.40 -2.24 -11.69
C GLU A 35 4.79 -0.76 -11.55
N ILE A 36 5.71 -0.33 -12.42
CA ILE A 36 6.15 1.06 -12.46
C ILE A 36 5.31 1.80 -13.49
N GLN A 37 4.67 2.89 -13.05
CA GLN A 37 3.83 3.70 -13.91
C GLN A 37 4.64 4.80 -14.59
N PRO A 38 4.19 5.29 -15.77
CA PRO A 38 4.91 6.37 -16.46
C PRO A 38 5.01 7.68 -15.67
N ASP A 39 4.09 7.93 -14.75
CA ASP A 39 4.08 9.14 -13.94
C ASP A 39 4.98 9.03 -12.68
N GLY A 40 5.73 7.94 -12.55
CA GLY A 40 6.61 7.73 -11.41
C GLY A 40 5.99 6.97 -10.25
N ARG A 41 4.70 6.66 -10.33
CA ARG A 41 4.06 5.85 -9.31
C ARG A 41 4.47 4.40 -9.45
N ILE A 42 4.57 3.70 -8.32
CA ILE A 42 4.84 2.27 -8.29
C ILE A 42 3.70 1.59 -7.56
N ARG A 43 3.09 0.62 -8.22
CA ARG A 43 2.03 -0.18 -7.65
C ARG A 43 2.60 -1.50 -7.16
N PHE A 44 2.24 -1.87 -5.94
CA PHE A 44 2.61 -3.15 -5.36
C PHE A 44 1.34 -3.93 -5.04
N TRP A 45 1.32 -5.21 -5.38
CA TRP A 45 0.22 -6.10 -5.03
C TRP A 45 0.74 -7.19 -4.11
N GLY A 46 0.00 -7.46 -3.05
CA GLY A 46 0.33 -8.53 -2.14
C GLY A 46 -0.93 -9.21 -1.63
N ARG A 47 -0.79 -10.47 -1.28
CA ARG A 47 -1.87 -11.23 -0.68
C ARG A 47 -1.86 -11.00 0.83
N VAL A 48 -3.03 -10.71 1.40
CA VAL A 48 -3.16 -10.43 2.83
C VAL A 48 -4.05 -11.50 3.46
N GLU A 49 -3.45 -12.35 4.26
CA GLU A 49 -4.16 -13.45 4.90
C GLU A 49 -5.22 -12.94 5.89
N GLU A 50 -4.96 -11.83 6.55
CA GLU A 50 -5.89 -11.20 7.49
C GLU A 50 -7.20 -10.79 6.81
N PHE A 51 -7.17 -10.63 5.49
CA PHE A 51 -8.36 -10.27 4.69
C PHE A 51 -8.93 -11.49 3.96
N GLY A 52 -8.67 -12.68 4.47
CA GLY A 52 -9.14 -13.90 3.83
C GLY A 52 -8.40 -14.23 2.54
N GLY A 53 -7.16 -13.81 2.42
CA GLY A 53 -6.33 -14.07 1.24
C GLY A 53 -6.62 -13.14 0.06
N LYS A 54 -7.29 -12.04 0.28
CA LYS A 54 -7.53 -11.04 -0.76
C LYS A 54 -6.26 -10.27 -1.08
N TYR A 55 -6.18 -9.74 -2.29
CA TYR A 55 -5.05 -8.94 -2.72
C TYR A 55 -5.23 -7.49 -2.32
N LEU A 56 -4.14 -6.89 -1.84
CA LEU A 56 -4.09 -5.48 -1.52
C LEU A 56 -3.13 -4.80 -2.49
N ARG A 57 -3.57 -3.67 -3.04
CA ARG A 57 -2.74 -2.83 -3.88
C ARG A 57 -2.27 -1.62 -3.07
N VAL A 58 -0.97 -1.40 -3.04
CA VAL A 58 -0.35 -0.24 -2.38
C VAL A 58 0.36 0.57 -3.44
N VAL A 59 0.13 1.88 -3.46
CA VAL A 59 0.73 2.78 -4.44
C VAL A 59 1.72 3.70 -3.74
N ILE A 60 2.92 3.83 -4.33
CA ILE A 60 3.96 4.72 -3.82
C ILE A 60 4.27 5.77 -4.88
N LEU A 61 4.39 7.01 -4.44
CA LEU A 61 4.88 8.12 -5.26
C LEU A 61 5.91 8.89 -4.45
N GLU A 62 7.11 9.06 -5.02
CA GLU A 62 8.21 9.80 -4.36
C GLU A 62 8.49 9.30 -2.94
N ASP A 63 8.55 7.97 -2.78
CA ASP A 63 8.81 7.28 -1.52
C ASP A 63 7.73 7.47 -0.45
N GLU A 64 6.55 7.98 -0.83
CA GLU A 64 5.43 8.06 0.08
C GLU A 64 4.32 7.10 -0.34
N ILE A 65 3.75 6.41 0.63
CA ILE A 65 2.60 5.54 0.41
C ILE A 65 1.35 6.41 0.34
N LEU A 66 0.65 6.30 -0.76
CA LEU A 66 -0.56 7.07 -1.00
C LEU A 66 -1.80 6.39 -0.46
#